data_a329c200fae0e27a9c3664e97ba83f15
#
_entry.id   a329c200fae0e27a9c3664e97ba83f15
#
_cell.length_a   1.000
_cell.length_b   1.000
_cell.length_c   1.000
_cell.angle_alpha   90.00
_cell.angle_beta   90.00
_cell.angle_gamma   90.00
#
_symmetry.space_group_name_H-M   'P 1'
#
loop_
_entity.id
_entity.type
_entity.pdbx_description
1 polymer ?
#
loop_
_entity_poly.entity_id
_entity_poly.type
_entity_poly.pdbx_seq_one_letter_code
_entity_poly.pdbx_strand_id
1 'polypeptide(L)'
;MMFKAKLNLKFYIVSILLLGIVALGWYGVYFLNANEILMEDNTPMDSQTKMLFTIAIGAVVLSWTFSFFTLIRQVLFGYAFVIDENGIHNTATAINVLAFIFVVPIRTIPFSAIERFSEDNGVLTLEIDKAKIDLIPILRIFARKRYHLFSGFTVEKQDIIKVELEMYIK
;
A
#
# COMPACT_ATOMS: atom_id res chain seq x y z
N MET A 1 -13.78 14.66 10.82
CA MET A 1 -14.81 13.58 10.90
C MET A 1 -14.19 12.22 10.61
N MET A 2 -14.65 11.12 11.22
CA MET A 2 -14.06 9.78 11.03
C MET A 2 -15.01 8.89 10.22
N PHE A 3 -14.51 8.32 9.14
CA PHE A 3 -15.26 7.43 8.26
C PHE A 3 -14.68 6.02 8.31
N LYS A 4 -15.54 5.01 8.51
CA LYS A 4 -15.18 3.59 8.51
C LYS A 4 -15.89 2.86 7.37
N ALA A 5 -15.14 2.15 6.54
CA ALA A 5 -15.66 1.31 5.48
C ALA A 5 -15.58 -0.17 5.85
N LYS A 6 -16.55 -0.95 5.39
CA LYS A 6 -16.42 -2.41 5.34
C LYS A 6 -15.60 -2.79 4.12
N LEU A 7 -14.65 -3.69 4.32
CA LEU A 7 -13.86 -4.22 3.22
C LEU A 7 -14.70 -5.17 2.36
N ASN A 8 -14.47 -5.06 1.06
CA ASN A 8 -15.07 -5.93 0.06
C ASN A 8 -14.43 -7.34 0.13
N LEU A 9 -15.17 -8.37 -0.30
CA LEU A 9 -14.69 -9.76 -0.41
C LEU A 9 -13.36 -9.88 -1.15
N LYS A 10 -13.12 -9.03 -2.14
CA LYS A 10 -11.85 -8.95 -2.87
C LYS A 10 -10.63 -8.74 -1.96
N PHE A 11 -10.76 -7.97 -0.89
CA PHE A 11 -9.67 -7.74 0.06
C PHE A 11 -9.31 -9.00 0.84
N TYR A 12 -10.31 -9.82 1.20
CA TYR A 12 -10.05 -11.11 1.87
C TYR A 12 -9.33 -12.08 0.95
N ILE A 13 -9.75 -12.16 -0.32
CA ILE A 13 -9.09 -13.02 -1.32
C ILE A 13 -7.64 -12.56 -1.53
N VAL A 14 -7.41 -11.26 -1.71
CA VAL A 14 -6.07 -10.70 -1.87
C VAL A 14 -5.20 -10.97 -0.64
N SER A 15 -5.78 -10.89 0.58
CA SER A 15 -5.05 -11.20 1.82
C SER A 15 -4.58 -12.65 1.87
N ILE A 16 -5.43 -13.59 1.47
CA ILE A 16 -5.09 -15.03 1.43
C ILE A 16 -4.01 -15.30 0.39
N LEU A 17 -4.13 -14.72 -0.81
CA LEU A 17 -3.13 -14.85 -1.86
C LEU A 17 -1.78 -14.28 -1.42
N LEU A 18 -1.79 -13.09 -0.81
CA LEU A 18 -0.57 -12.47 -0.32
C LEU A 18 0.08 -13.27 0.81
N LEU A 19 -0.71 -13.90 1.69
CA LEU A 19 -0.20 -14.83 2.70
C LEU A 19 0.55 -15.99 2.06
N GLY A 20 -0.02 -16.59 1.00
CA GLY A 20 0.63 -17.67 0.25
C GLY A 20 1.96 -17.22 -0.37
N ILE A 21 1.98 -16.04 -0.99
CA ILE A 21 3.19 -15.46 -1.60
C ILE A 21 4.27 -15.21 -0.54
N VAL A 22 3.89 -14.64 0.61
CA VAL A 22 4.82 -14.38 1.72
C VAL A 22 5.40 -15.68 2.26
N ALA A 23 4.56 -16.72 2.46
CA ALA A 23 5.00 -18.01 2.94
C ALA A 23 5.98 -18.68 1.96
N LEU A 24 5.67 -18.67 0.67
CA LEU A 24 6.56 -19.19 -0.38
C LEU A 24 7.86 -18.39 -0.47
N GLY A 25 7.79 -17.08 -0.32
CA GLY A 25 8.97 -16.20 -0.31
C GLY A 25 9.93 -16.56 0.83
N TRP A 26 9.41 -16.68 2.07
CA TRP A 26 10.24 -17.10 3.23
C TRP A 26 10.77 -18.52 3.09
N TYR A 27 9.97 -19.43 2.53
CA TYR A 27 10.46 -20.76 2.19
C TYR A 27 11.60 -20.70 1.18
N GLY A 28 11.52 -19.86 0.15
CA GLY A 28 12.59 -19.64 -0.82
C GLY A 28 13.87 -19.09 -0.16
N VAL A 29 13.77 -18.12 0.75
CA VAL A 29 14.91 -17.61 1.52
C VAL A 29 15.55 -18.72 2.38
N TYR A 30 14.71 -19.52 3.05
CA TYR A 30 15.19 -20.66 3.83
C TYR A 30 15.91 -21.68 2.92
N PHE A 31 15.30 -22.05 1.80
CA PHE A 31 15.86 -23.02 0.86
C PHE A 31 17.21 -22.58 0.31
N LEU A 32 17.34 -21.30 -0.08
CA LEU A 32 18.61 -20.71 -0.51
C LEU A 32 19.72 -20.85 0.53
N ASN A 33 19.39 -20.73 1.81
CA ASN A 33 20.39 -20.81 2.88
C ASN A 33 20.72 -22.26 3.28
N ALA A 34 19.73 -23.13 3.27
CA ALA A 34 19.85 -24.51 3.75
C ALA A 34 20.49 -25.47 2.73
N ASN A 35 20.44 -25.14 1.43
CA ASN A 35 20.91 -26.05 0.38
C ASN A 35 22.11 -25.49 -0.38
N GLU A 36 22.94 -26.37 -0.91
CA GLU A 36 23.90 -26.01 -1.93
C GLU A 36 23.16 -25.81 -3.26
N ILE A 37 23.38 -24.64 -3.85
CA ILE A 37 22.78 -24.31 -5.14
C ILE A 37 23.86 -24.45 -6.19
N LEU A 38 23.60 -25.33 -7.15
CA LEU A 38 24.47 -25.53 -8.30
C LEU A 38 24.10 -24.54 -9.41
N MET A 39 25.09 -23.95 -10.01
CA MET A 39 24.96 -23.14 -11.22
C MET A 39 24.76 -24.07 -12.45
N GLU A 40 24.50 -23.47 -13.59
CA GLU A 40 24.25 -24.16 -14.86
C GLU A 40 25.43 -25.07 -15.29
N ASP A 41 26.65 -24.74 -14.88
CA ASP A 41 27.88 -25.51 -15.09
C ASP A 41 28.18 -26.58 -14.02
N ASN A 42 27.19 -26.89 -13.17
CA ASN A 42 27.29 -27.79 -12.00
C ASN A 42 28.32 -27.34 -10.94
N THR A 43 28.80 -26.11 -10.98
CA THR A 43 29.61 -25.57 -9.89
C THR A 43 28.73 -25.04 -8.75
N PRO A 44 29.13 -25.18 -7.48
CA PRO A 44 28.39 -24.59 -6.38
C PRO A 44 28.43 -23.06 -6.45
N MET A 45 27.29 -22.43 -6.20
CA MET A 45 27.21 -20.98 -6.09
C MET A 45 28.16 -20.47 -4.98
N ASP A 46 29.00 -19.50 -5.31
CA ASP A 46 29.90 -18.91 -4.32
C ASP A 46 29.14 -18.22 -3.19
N SER A 47 29.78 -18.12 -2.03
CA SER A 47 29.16 -17.61 -0.81
C SER A 47 28.75 -16.12 -0.91
N GLN A 48 29.46 -15.30 -1.68
CA GLN A 48 29.13 -13.89 -1.85
C GLN A 48 27.89 -13.72 -2.72
N THR A 49 27.85 -14.42 -3.84
CA THR A 49 26.68 -14.43 -4.74
C THR A 49 25.45 -14.95 -3.99
N LYS A 50 25.57 -16.06 -3.25
CA LYS A 50 24.49 -16.60 -2.42
C LYS A 50 24.00 -15.58 -1.39
N MET A 51 24.88 -14.90 -0.71
CA MET A 51 24.55 -13.84 0.25
C MET A 51 23.81 -12.68 -0.42
N LEU A 52 24.27 -12.21 -1.58
CA LEU A 52 23.61 -11.13 -2.32
C LEU A 52 22.19 -11.50 -2.74
N PHE A 53 22.00 -12.72 -3.26
CA PHE A 53 20.65 -13.22 -3.60
C PHE A 53 19.75 -13.31 -2.37
N THR A 54 20.28 -13.83 -1.27
CA THR A 54 19.53 -13.93 -0.01
C THR A 54 19.09 -12.57 0.49
N ILE A 55 19.96 -11.56 0.45
CA ILE A 55 19.63 -10.19 0.86
C ILE A 55 18.58 -9.59 -0.07
N ALA A 56 18.74 -9.73 -1.38
CA ALA A 56 17.81 -9.17 -2.37
C ALA A 56 16.42 -9.79 -2.24
N ILE A 57 16.32 -11.11 -2.22
CA ILE A 57 15.04 -11.82 -2.06
C ILE A 57 14.45 -11.55 -0.67
N GLY A 58 15.26 -11.58 0.37
CA GLY A 58 14.85 -11.28 1.74
C GLY A 58 14.24 -9.88 1.88
N ALA A 59 14.83 -8.85 1.25
CA ALA A 59 14.28 -7.50 1.25
C ALA A 59 12.90 -7.43 0.58
N VAL A 60 12.71 -8.12 -0.55
CA VAL A 60 11.42 -8.20 -1.24
C VAL A 60 10.38 -8.92 -0.37
N VAL A 61 10.73 -10.06 0.18
CA VAL A 61 9.82 -10.85 1.03
C VAL A 61 9.47 -10.10 2.31
N LEU A 62 10.42 -9.37 2.89
CA LEU A 62 10.17 -8.53 4.06
C LEU A 62 9.18 -7.39 3.73
N SER A 63 9.31 -6.76 2.56
CA SER A 63 8.37 -5.75 2.08
C SER A 63 6.96 -6.32 1.89
N TRP A 64 6.84 -7.52 1.33
CA TRP A 64 5.54 -8.21 1.19
C TRP A 64 4.95 -8.59 2.54
N THR A 65 5.78 -9.05 3.47
CA THR A 65 5.37 -9.36 4.84
C THR A 65 4.78 -8.12 5.52
N PHE A 66 5.44 -6.97 5.38
CA PHE A 66 4.94 -5.70 5.91
C PHE A 66 3.61 -5.28 5.27
N SER A 67 3.49 -5.44 3.96
CA SER A 67 2.25 -5.20 3.22
C SER A 67 1.11 -6.10 3.69
N PHE A 68 1.40 -7.37 3.94
CA PHE A 68 0.45 -8.34 4.47
C PHE A 68 -0.05 -7.95 5.86
N PHE A 69 0.82 -7.57 6.78
CA PHE A 69 0.41 -7.09 8.11
C PHE A 69 -0.46 -5.84 8.03
N THR A 70 -0.12 -4.91 7.13
CA THR A 70 -0.93 -3.72 6.89
C THR A 70 -2.32 -4.07 6.38
N LEU A 71 -2.41 -5.03 5.46
CA LEU A 71 -3.67 -5.50 4.89
C LEU A 71 -4.51 -6.22 5.95
N ILE A 72 -3.91 -7.11 6.74
CA ILE A 72 -4.60 -7.78 7.86
C ILE A 72 -5.14 -6.77 8.87
N ARG A 73 -4.36 -5.76 9.21
CA ARG A 73 -4.84 -4.69 10.08
C ARG A 73 -6.09 -4.01 9.51
N GLN A 74 -6.12 -3.75 8.21
CA GLN A 74 -7.30 -3.20 7.54
C GLN A 74 -8.49 -4.16 7.59
N VAL A 75 -8.24 -5.47 7.39
CA VAL A 75 -9.29 -6.51 7.46
C VAL A 75 -9.89 -6.59 8.86
N LEU A 76 -9.05 -6.56 9.91
CA LEU A 76 -9.49 -6.72 11.30
C LEU A 76 -10.19 -5.47 11.85
N PHE A 77 -9.66 -4.28 11.55
CA PHE A 77 -10.13 -3.02 12.14
C PHE A 77 -10.95 -2.15 11.19
N GLY A 78 -11.11 -2.60 9.93
CA GLY A 78 -11.73 -1.86 8.86
C GLY A 78 -10.84 -0.74 8.31
N TYR A 79 -11.20 -0.28 7.12
CA TYR A 79 -10.60 0.91 6.52
C TYR A 79 -11.20 2.14 7.17
N ALA A 80 -10.37 3.02 7.71
CA ALA A 80 -10.84 4.27 8.28
C ALA A 80 -9.96 5.43 7.82
N PHE A 81 -10.57 6.57 7.58
CA PHE A 81 -9.88 7.83 7.42
C PHE A 81 -10.59 8.93 8.21
N VAL A 82 -9.85 9.96 8.54
CA VAL A 82 -10.34 11.13 9.28
C VAL A 82 -10.12 12.35 8.39
N ILE A 83 -11.16 13.15 8.24
CA ILE A 83 -11.07 14.48 7.63
C ILE A 83 -11.08 15.48 8.77
N ASP A 84 -10.07 16.33 8.83
CA ASP A 84 -9.98 17.47 9.75
C ASP A 84 -9.41 18.70 9.05
N GLU A 85 -9.12 19.75 9.79
CA GLU A 85 -8.61 21.04 9.27
C GLU A 85 -7.27 20.91 8.52
N ASN A 86 -6.48 19.88 8.84
CA ASN A 86 -5.14 19.67 8.29
C ASN A 86 -5.14 18.80 7.03
N GLY A 87 -6.22 18.09 6.77
CA GLY A 87 -6.33 17.23 5.59
C GLY A 87 -7.02 15.90 5.83
N ILE A 88 -6.72 14.96 4.96
CA ILE A 88 -7.23 13.59 5.02
C ILE A 88 -6.18 12.72 5.68
N HIS A 89 -6.47 12.24 6.89
CA HIS A 89 -5.63 11.31 7.62
C HIS A 89 -6.08 9.88 7.37
N ASN A 90 -5.20 9.10 6.77
CA ASN A 90 -5.47 7.71 6.51
C ASN A 90 -4.97 6.86 7.69
N THR A 91 -5.88 6.24 8.42
CA THR A 91 -5.53 5.30 9.49
C THR A 91 -5.12 3.93 8.95
N ALA A 92 -5.50 3.64 7.72
CA ALA A 92 -5.06 2.50 6.97
C ALA A 92 -4.01 2.98 5.97
N THR A 93 -2.81 2.45 6.06
CA THR A 93 -1.74 2.72 5.12
C THR A 93 -2.23 2.45 3.70
N ALA A 94 -2.30 3.47 2.86
CA ALA A 94 -2.61 3.26 1.46
C ALA A 94 -1.50 2.38 0.88
N ILE A 95 -1.83 1.14 0.54
CA ILE A 95 -0.90 0.24 -0.13
C ILE A 95 -0.74 0.76 -1.54
N ASN A 96 0.25 1.62 -1.74
CA ASN A 96 0.72 1.95 -3.06
C ASN A 96 1.62 0.82 -3.52
N VAL A 97 1.01 -0.21 -4.07
CA VAL A 97 1.75 -1.26 -4.77
C VAL A 97 2.20 -0.67 -6.10
N LEU A 98 3.21 0.18 -6.07
CA LEU A 98 3.97 0.49 -7.26
C LEU A 98 4.88 -0.70 -7.49
N ALA A 99 4.49 -1.57 -8.42
CA ALA A 99 5.25 -2.71 -8.86
C ALA A 99 5.78 -3.57 -7.70
N PHE A 100 4.91 -4.16 -6.90
CA PHE A 100 5.18 -5.26 -5.95
C PHE A 100 6.34 -5.08 -4.94
N ILE A 101 7.16 -4.02 -5.03
CA ILE A 101 8.44 -3.93 -4.34
C ILE A 101 8.45 -2.88 -3.22
N PHE A 102 7.73 -1.76 -3.37
CA PHE A 102 7.78 -0.68 -2.38
C PHE A 102 6.39 -0.17 -2.00
N VAL A 103 6.09 -0.20 -0.71
CA VAL A 103 4.92 0.43 -0.12
C VAL A 103 5.35 1.74 0.52
N VAL A 104 4.87 2.85 -0.01
CA VAL A 104 5.08 4.17 0.60
C VAL A 104 3.81 4.56 1.35
N PRO A 105 3.80 4.51 2.68
CA PRO A 105 2.64 4.91 3.46
C PRO A 105 2.51 6.44 3.43
N ILE A 106 1.43 6.94 2.87
CA ILE A 106 1.02 8.33 3.04
C ILE A 106 0.03 8.37 4.19
N ARG A 107 0.44 8.97 5.31
CA ARG A 107 -0.40 9.06 6.51
C ARG A 107 -1.38 10.22 6.41
N THR A 108 -0.96 11.33 5.82
CA THR A 108 -1.74 12.55 5.73
C THR A 108 -1.64 13.13 4.34
N ILE A 109 -2.77 13.47 3.75
CA ILE A 109 -2.88 14.21 2.50
C ILE A 109 -3.39 15.61 2.88
N PRO A 110 -2.53 16.64 2.93
CA PRO A 110 -2.98 17.99 3.23
C PRO A 110 -3.88 18.51 2.09
N PHE A 111 -4.90 19.29 2.41
CA PHE A 111 -5.81 19.83 1.39
C PHE A 111 -5.07 20.67 0.34
N SER A 112 -4.00 21.36 0.75
CA SER A 112 -3.14 22.12 -0.17
C SER A 112 -2.44 21.25 -1.23
N ALA A 113 -2.35 19.95 -1.02
CA ALA A 113 -1.79 19.03 -1.99
C ALA A 113 -2.85 18.45 -2.95
N ILE A 114 -4.13 18.66 -2.71
CA ILE A 114 -5.19 18.17 -3.58
C ILE A 114 -5.37 19.17 -4.74
N GLU A 115 -5.04 18.75 -5.95
CA GLU A 115 -5.20 19.55 -7.16
C GLU A 115 -6.63 19.49 -7.68
N ARG A 116 -7.23 18.29 -7.60
CA ARG A 116 -8.56 18.02 -8.13
C ARG A 116 -9.17 16.82 -7.43
N PHE A 117 -10.47 16.85 -7.20
CA PHE A 117 -11.22 15.65 -6.93
C PHE A 117 -12.30 15.43 -8.00
N SER A 118 -12.52 14.20 -8.37
CA SER A 118 -13.51 13.79 -9.35
C SER A 118 -14.20 12.52 -8.91
N GLU A 119 -15.46 12.40 -9.27
CA GLU A 119 -16.25 11.19 -9.07
C GLU A 119 -16.38 10.46 -10.39
N ASP A 120 -15.99 9.20 -10.43
CA ASP A 120 -16.17 8.34 -11.59
C ASP A 120 -16.73 6.98 -11.15
N ASN A 121 -17.89 6.61 -11.67
CA ASN A 121 -18.59 5.35 -11.35
C ASN A 121 -18.78 5.11 -9.83
N GLY A 122 -19.09 6.16 -9.06
CA GLY A 122 -19.25 6.07 -7.61
C GLY A 122 -17.94 5.88 -6.84
N VAL A 123 -16.81 6.14 -7.46
CA VAL A 123 -15.49 6.15 -6.82
C VAL A 123 -14.94 7.55 -6.83
N LEU A 124 -14.74 8.11 -5.65
CA LEU A 124 -14.09 9.41 -5.51
C LEU A 124 -12.59 9.27 -5.73
N THR A 125 -12.08 10.03 -6.67
CA THR A 125 -10.65 10.04 -7.02
C THR A 125 -10.04 11.39 -6.67
N LEU A 126 -8.96 11.38 -5.91
CA LEU A 126 -8.15 12.56 -5.63
C LEU A 126 -6.93 12.60 -6.54
N GLU A 127 -6.70 13.72 -7.21
CA GLU A 127 -5.42 14.02 -7.87
C GLU A 127 -4.59 14.90 -6.93
N ILE A 128 -3.33 14.51 -6.72
CA ILE A 128 -2.48 15.07 -5.67
C ILE A 128 -1.19 15.59 -6.27
N ASP A 129 -0.83 16.82 -5.85
CA ASP A 129 0.51 17.37 -6.05
C ASP A 129 1.50 16.67 -5.10
N LYS A 130 2.32 15.80 -5.65
CA LYS A 130 3.32 15.05 -4.89
C LYS A 130 4.34 15.93 -4.18
N ALA A 131 4.59 17.14 -4.68
CA ALA A 131 5.57 18.05 -4.10
C ALA A 131 5.12 18.59 -2.74
N LYS A 132 3.82 18.66 -2.51
CA LYS A 132 3.21 19.17 -1.28
C LYS A 132 2.94 18.10 -0.21
N ILE A 133 3.22 16.83 -0.51
CA ILE A 133 3.10 15.77 0.48
C ILE A 133 4.36 15.75 1.35
N ASP A 134 4.17 15.59 2.66
CA ASP A 134 5.27 15.42 3.61
C ASP A 134 5.91 14.03 3.48
N LEU A 135 6.73 13.89 2.47
CA LEU A 135 7.53 12.69 2.19
C LEU A 135 8.96 13.09 1.85
N ILE A 136 9.89 12.23 2.24
CA ILE A 136 11.29 12.33 1.81
C ILE A 136 11.34 12.39 0.28
N PRO A 137 12.14 13.28 -0.35
CA PRO A 137 12.13 13.49 -1.81
C PRO A 137 12.24 12.22 -2.67
N ILE A 138 13.07 11.28 -2.23
CA ILE A 138 13.24 9.98 -2.89
C ILE A 138 11.93 9.17 -2.89
N LEU A 139 11.14 9.22 -1.80
CA LEU A 139 9.88 8.51 -1.70
C LEU A 139 8.74 9.16 -2.49
N ARG A 140 8.85 10.46 -2.78
CA ARG A 140 7.86 11.18 -3.62
C ARG A 140 7.80 10.65 -5.05
N ILE A 141 8.92 10.13 -5.58
CA ILE A 141 8.98 9.52 -6.91
C ILE A 141 8.00 8.35 -7.00
N PHE A 142 7.92 7.55 -5.94
CA PHE A 142 7.06 6.36 -5.86
C PHE A 142 5.62 6.65 -5.42
N ALA A 143 5.32 7.87 -4.93
CA ALA A 143 3.97 8.25 -4.56
C ALA A 143 3.07 8.30 -5.80
N ARG A 144 1.84 7.83 -5.69
CA ARG A 144 0.85 7.93 -6.77
C ARG A 144 0.39 9.38 -6.92
N LYS A 145 0.06 9.77 -8.16
CA LYS A 145 -0.62 11.04 -8.43
C LYS A 145 -2.12 10.96 -8.18
N ARG A 146 -2.73 9.78 -8.32
CA ARG A 146 -4.16 9.55 -8.16
C ARG A 146 -4.43 8.56 -7.02
N TYR A 147 -5.33 8.94 -6.13
CA TYR A 147 -5.81 8.11 -5.03
C TYR A 147 -7.30 7.88 -5.18
N HIS A 148 -7.70 6.61 -5.27
CA HIS A 148 -9.09 6.23 -5.25
C HIS A 148 -9.50 6.09 -3.78
N LEU A 149 -10.31 7.03 -3.32
CA LEU A 149 -10.96 6.94 -2.04
C LEU A 149 -12.28 6.22 -2.26
N PHE A 150 -12.64 5.28 -1.37
CA PHE A 150 -14.05 4.88 -1.18
C PHE A 150 -14.64 3.72 -1.94
N SER A 151 -13.87 2.84 -2.54
CA SER A 151 -14.41 1.61 -3.12
C SER A 151 -15.14 0.69 -2.11
N GLY A 152 -15.21 1.06 -0.84
CA GLY A 152 -15.87 0.28 0.24
C GLY A 152 -16.98 1.03 0.97
N PHE A 153 -17.36 2.25 0.54
CA PHE A 153 -18.44 3.02 1.19
C PHE A 153 -19.76 2.88 0.44
N THR A 154 -20.87 2.96 1.18
CA THR A 154 -22.21 3.10 0.59
C THR A 154 -22.33 4.47 -0.08
N VAL A 155 -23.20 4.60 -1.08
CA VAL A 155 -23.44 5.86 -1.81
C VAL A 155 -23.74 7.00 -0.85
N GLU A 156 -24.64 6.79 0.12
CA GLU A 156 -25.01 7.81 1.12
C GLU A 156 -23.79 8.33 1.90
N LYS A 157 -22.86 7.44 2.29
CA LYS A 157 -21.63 7.86 2.97
C LYS A 157 -20.68 8.60 2.05
N GLN A 158 -20.65 8.25 0.76
CA GLN A 158 -19.84 8.94 -0.23
C GLN A 158 -20.31 10.39 -0.40
N ASP A 159 -21.61 10.62 -0.45
CA ASP A 159 -22.20 11.96 -0.52
C ASP A 159 -21.81 12.82 0.68
N ILE A 160 -21.89 12.27 1.90
CA ILE A 160 -21.47 12.96 3.11
C ILE A 160 -19.98 13.34 3.05
N ILE A 161 -19.13 12.42 2.59
CA ILE A 161 -17.69 12.63 2.46
C ILE A 161 -17.41 13.71 1.41
N LYS A 162 -18.13 13.70 0.30
CA LYS A 162 -18.00 14.70 -0.76
C LYS A 162 -18.33 16.10 -0.23
N VAL A 163 -19.45 16.26 0.45
CA VAL A 163 -19.85 17.52 1.08
C VAL A 163 -18.78 18.01 2.07
N GLU A 164 -18.24 17.10 2.90
CA GLU A 164 -17.18 17.43 3.85
C GLU A 164 -15.90 17.88 3.13
N LEU A 165 -15.49 17.21 2.05
CA LEU A 165 -14.34 17.62 1.26
C LEU A 165 -14.55 18.95 0.55
N GLU A 166 -15.74 19.23 0.03
CA GLU A 166 -16.08 20.50 -0.61
C GLU A 166 -15.99 21.71 0.34
N MET A 167 -16.15 21.49 1.64
CA MET A 167 -15.96 22.55 2.64
C MET A 167 -14.50 22.99 2.78
N TYR A 168 -13.56 22.11 2.55
CA TYR A 168 -12.11 22.35 2.73
C TYR A 168 -11.37 22.59 1.42
N ILE A 169 -11.86 22.06 0.31
CA ILE A 169 -11.25 22.19 -1.02
C ILE A 169 -12.07 23.24 -1.80
N LYS A 170 -11.62 24.47 -1.74
CA LYS A 170 -12.20 25.56 -2.53
C LYS A 170 -11.33 25.90 -3.72
#